data_f5dc8a0f5b256388e5e061fc824da3b8
#
_entry.id   f5dc8a0f5b256388e5e061fc824da3b8
#
_cell.length_a   1.000
_cell.length_b   1.000
_cell.length_c   1.000
_cell.angle_alpha   90.00
_cell.angle_beta   90.00
_cell.angle_gamma   90.00
#
_symmetry.space_group_name_H-M   'P 1'
#
loop_
_entity.id
_entity.type
_entity.pdbx_description
1 polymer ?
#
loop_
_entity_poly.entity_id
_entity_poly.type
_entity_poly.pdbx_seq_one_letter_code
_entity_poly.pdbx_strand_id
1 'polypeptide(L)'
;MTTAETTTQQHTHAAQALEAADEASYTQAILNILSDAGEEQKRQGDNQRAMLNILEDLETEKTRLESTQKALINMLDDLAVERNKVDMTNIELREVNEAMRSFIATAAHDLRSPLASMVGFSSLLSKNWATLSEEKRLQFVTTVDRQSHKLTYLVNDLLTLSSIEGGVLSTQPELIVLSEAISQCLVASGRDTAGVSVSCSPDLVVWVDPSHLGRMIDNYLQNALKYGEPPVRIEASQLEDMVEIRVVDHGPGVPHEFATKLFGKFARADIPSTRRKKGTGLGLSIVRGLAEANGGRATFQPNVPHGSCFMLLLPKNPGTRPTEER
;
A
#
# COMPACT_ATOMS: atom_id res chain seq x y z
N MET A 1 -10.45 136.83 -16.83
CA MET A 1 -10.33 135.77 -15.79
C MET A 1 -11.09 134.49 -16.23
N THR A 2 -10.78 133.88 -17.40
CA THR A 2 -11.63 132.75 -17.85
C THR A 2 -10.79 131.69 -18.59
N THR A 3 -9.46 131.90 -18.81
CA THR A 3 -8.61 130.92 -19.49
C THR A 3 -7.70 130.05 -18.54
N ALA A 4 -7.47 130.50 -17.33
CA ALA A 4 -6.60 129.76 -16.32
C ALA A 4 -7.36 128.66 -15.59
N GLU A 5 -8.72 128.84 -15.35
CA GLU A 5 -9.55 127.86 -14.66
C GLU A 5 -9.85 126.62 -15.49
N THR A 6 -10.04 126.84 -16.81
CA THR A 6 -10.27 125.75 -17.79
C THR A 6 -9.09 124.82 -17.98
N THR A 7 -7.86 125.40 -17.94
CA THR A 7 -6.57 124.59 -18.07
C THR A 7 -6.29 123.76 -16.80
N THR A 8 -6.58 124.27 -15.61
CA THR A 8 -6.37 123.57 -14.36
C THR A 8 -7.38 122.42 -14.20
N GLN A 9 -8.63 122.60 -14.64
CA GLN A 9 -9.65 121.55 -14.66
C GLN A 9 -9.33 120.43 -15.65
N GLN A 10 -8.74 120.79 -16.83
CA GLN A 10 -8.31 119.76 -17.79
C GLN A 10 -7.12 118.95 -17.31
N HIS A 11 -6.13 119.60 -16.60
CA HIS A 11 -5.02 118.84 -15.99
C HIS A 11 -5.46 117.95 -14.83
N THR A 12 -6.42 118.37 -14.06
CA THR A 12 -6.97 117.54 -12.93
C THR A 12 -7.73 116.37 -13.48
N HIS A 13 -8.60 116.50 -14.52
CA HIS A 13 -9.22 115.42 -15.17
C HIS A 13 -8.32 114.46 -15.93
N ALA A 14 -7.23 114.94 -16.52
CA ALA A 14 -6.23 114.13 -17.16
C ALA A 14 -5.43 113.31 -16.11
N ALA A 15 -5.10 113.90 -14.96
CA ALA A 15 -4.38 113.23 -13.89
C ALA A 15 -5.28 112.14 -13.22
N GLN A 16 -6.58 112.48 -13.03
CA GLN A 16 -7.56 111.46 -12.52
C GLN A 16 -7.85 110.30 -13.52
N ALA A 17 -7.86 110.66 -14.82
CA ALA A 17 -7.99 109.62 -15.84
C ALA A 17 -6.78 108.70 -15.96
N LEU A 18 -5.56 109.27 -15.76
CA LEU A 18 -4.34 108.50 -15.75
C LEU A 18 -4.22 107.63 -14.49
N GLU A 19 -4.64 108.13 -13.35
CA GLU A 19 -4.69 107.41 -12.06
C GLU A 19 -5.68 106.29 -12.14
N ALA A 20 -6.86 106.54 -12.69
CA ALA A 20 -7.89 105.56 -12.93
C ALA A 20 -7.51 104.47 -13.94
N ALA A 21 -6.76 104.84 -14.98
CA ALA A 21 -6.23 103.90 -15.96
C ALA A 21 -5.13 102.98 -15.36
N ASP A 22 -4.29 103.56 -14.51
CA ASP A 22 -3.23 102.80 -13.79
C ASP A 22 -3.88 101.83 -12.77
N GLU A 23 -4.89 102.29 -11.99
CA GLU A 23 -5.62 101.44 -11.07
C GLU A 23 -6.38 100.28 -11.75
N ALA A 24 -6.95 100.54 -12.91
CA ALA A 24 -7.60 99.51 -13.71
C ALA A 24 -6.60 98.47 -14.29
N SER A 25 -5.41 98.97 -14.69
CA SER A 25 -4.28 98.13 -15.13
C SER A 25 -3.76 97.22 -14.02
N TYR A 26 -3.59 97.80 -12.81
CA TYR A 26 -3.16 96.99 -11.64
C TYR A 26 -4.23 95.98 -11.24
N THR A 27 -5.50 96.36 -11.29
CA THR A 27 -6.59 95.50 -10.99
C THR A 27 -6.69 94.30 -11.94
N GLN A 28 -6.48 94.56 -13.24
CA GLN A 28 -6.43 93.54 -14.29
C GLN A 28 -5.22 92.59 -14.13
N ALA A 29 -4.07 93.11 -13.77
CA ALA A 29 -2.89 92.32 -13.49
C ALA A 29 -3.07 91.40 -12.30
N ILE A 30 -3.71 91.89 -11.20
CA ILE A 30 -4.04 91.07 -10.02
C ILE A 30 -5.02 89.99 -10.39
N LEU A 31 -6.05 90.30 -11.15
CA LEU A 31 -7.03 89.33 -11.62
C LEU A 31 -6.40 88.20 -12.47
N ASN A 32 -5.46 88.51 -13.33
CA ASN A 32 -4.71 87.55 -14.15
C ASN A 32 -3.82 86.68 -13.24
N ILE A 33 -3.12 87.24 -12.29
CA ILE A 33 -2.31 86.46 -11.31
C ILE A 33 -3.19 85.50 -10.47
N LEU A 34 -4.34 86.02 -10.01
CA LEU A 34 -5.27 85.15 -9.27
C LEU A 34 -5.88 84.05 -10.13
N SER A 35 -6.19 84.32 -11.40
CA SER A 35 -6.66 83.31 -12.37
C SER A 35 -5.60 82.25 -12.62
N ASP A 36 -4.35 82.63 -12.88
CA ASP A 36 -3.22 81.70 -13.08
C ASP A 36 -2.93 80.87 -11.82
N ALA A 37 -2.99 81.50 -10.62
CA ALA A 37 -2.84 80.77 -9.36
C ALA A 37 -3.97 79.77 -9.14
N GLY A 38 -5.23 80.12 -9.53
CA GLY A 38 -6.36 79.22 -9.47
C GLY A 38 -6.25 78.03 -10.44
N GLU A 39 -5.73 78.25 -11.63
CA GLU A 39 -5.49 77.17 -12.60
C GLU A 39 -4.36 76.25 -12.12
N GLU A 40 -3.30 76.80 -11.57
CA GLU A 40 -2.19 75.99 -11.00
C GLU A 40 -2.65 75.16 -9.82
N GLN A 41 -3.45 75.72 -8.92
CA GLN A 41 -4.05 75.01 -7.79
C GLN A 41 -4.98 73.88 -8.26
N LYS A 42 -5.75 74.11 -9.32
CA LYS A 42 -6.62 73.06 -9.93
C LYS A 42 -5.76 71.92 -10.53
N ARG A 43 -4.71 72.27 -11.29
CA ARG A 43 -3.75 71.28 -11.82
C ARG A 43 -3.09 70.46 -10.72
N GLN A 44 -2.69 71.07 -9.62
CA GLN A 44 -2.16 70.34 -8.47
C GLN A 44 -3.19 69.40 -7.85
N GLY A 45 -4.45 69.81 -7.73
CA GLY A 45 -5.52 68.97 -7.23
C GLY A 45 -5.82 67.78 -8.16
N ASP A 46 -5.82 67.99 -9.48
CA ASP A 46 -6.02 66.93 -10.47
C ASP A 46 -4.84 65.93 -10.47
N ASN A 47 -3.62 66.42 -10.35
CA ASN A 47 -2.41 65.58 -10.22
C ASN A 47 -2.45 64.75 -8.95
N GLN A 48 -2.86 65.34 -7.79
CA GLN A 48 -3.02 64.59 -6.55
C GLN A 48 -4.08 63.47 -6.66
N ARG A 49 -5.23 63.75 -7.30
CA ARG A 49 -6.23 62.73 -7.56
C ARG A 49 -5.74 61.60 -8.46
N ALA A 50 -5.01 61.95 -9.53
CA ALA A 50 -4.44 60.97 -10.42
C ALA A 50 -3.40 60.07 -9.69
N MET A 51 -2.60 60.68 -8.81
CA MET A 51 -1.62 59.94 -8.00
C MET A 51 -2.30 59.01 -6.97
N LEU A 52 -3.40 59.44 -6.34
CA LEU A 52 -4.18 58.60 -5.44
C LEU A 52 -4.79 57.40 -6.17
N ASN A 53 -5.35 57.59 -7.36
CA ASN A 53 -5.88 56.52 -8.17
C ASN A 53 -4.81 55.51 -8.56
N ILE A 54 -3.62 55.95 -8.94
CA ILE A 54 -2.49 55.05 -9.25
C ILE A 54 -2.04 54.26 -8.02
N LEU A 55 -2.04 54.87 -6.83
CA LEU A 55 -1.69 54.19 -5.58
C LEU A 55 -2.74 53.12 -5.22
N GLU A 56 -4.02 53.40 -5.41
CA GLU A 56 -5.12 52.47 -5.17
C GLU A 56 -5.05 51.26 -6.15
N ASP A 57 -4.76 51.54 -7.45
CA ASP A 57 -4.54 50.49 -8.46
C ASP A 57 -3.32 49.61 -8.12
N LEU A 58 -2.22 50.23 -7.67
CA LEU A 58 -1.01 49.51 -7.26
C LEU A 58 -1.27 48.62 -6.03
N GLU A 59 -2.01 49.12 -5.06
CA GLU A 59 -2.36 48.36 -3.85
C GLU A 59 -3.28 47.14 -4.19
N THR A 60 -4.21 47.37 -5.11
CA THR A 60 -5.09 46.32 -5.64
C THR A 60 -4.30 45.22 -6.39
N GLU A 61 -3.38 45.63 -7.26
CA GLU A 61 -2.51 44.70 -8.01
C GLU A 61 -1.53 43.97 -7.09
N LYS A 62 -0.99 44.65 -6.06
CA LYS A 62 -0.17 44.00 -5.03
C LYS A 62 -0.92 42.91 -4.28
N THR A 63 -2.14 43.19 -3.81
CA THR A 63 -2.96 42.20 -3.09
C THR A 63 -3.33 41.01 -3.99
N ARG A 64 -3.60 41.26 -5.26
CA ARG A 64 -3.84 40.22 -6.26
C ARG A 64 -2.59 39.33 -6.48
N LEU A 65 -1.42 39.94 -6.56
CA LEU A 65 -0.15 39.24 -6.71
C LEU A 65 0.13 38.37 -5.48
N GLU A 66 -0.05 38.90 -4.27
CA GLU A 66 0.13 38.17 -3.02
C GLU A 66 -0.83 36.97 -2.93
N SER A 67 -2.10 37.13 -3.33
CA SER A 67 -3.07 36.03 -3.34
C SER A 67 -2.70 34.94 -4.36
N THR A 68 -2.23 35.35 -5.54
CA THR A 68 -1.76 34.43 -6.59
C THR A 68 -0.52 33.66 -6.14
N GLN A 69 0.42 34.36 -5.50
CA GLN A 69 1.63 33.74 -4.95
C GLN A 69 1.29 32.69 -3.87
N LYS A 70 0.34 33.00 -2.99
CA LYS A 70 -0.12 32.07 -1.96
C LYS A 70 -0.80 30.85 -2.58
N ALA A 71 -1.64 31.05 -3.60
CA ALA A 71 -2.29 29.93 -4.31
C ALA A 71 -1.25 29.04 -5.02
N LEU A 72 -0.20 29.62 -5.60
CA LEU A 72 0.88 28.87 -6.24
C LEU A 72 1.69 28.04 -5.23
N ILE A 73 1.99 28.61 -4.06
CA ILE A 73 2.67 27.87 -2.98
C ILE A 73 1.85 26.67 -2.55
N ASN A 74 0.55 26.86 -2.27
CA ASN A 74 -0.33 25.76 -1.90
C ASN A 74 -0.37 24.66 -2.99
N MET A 75 -0.44 25.05 -4.26
CA MET A 75 -0.43 24.08 -5.37
C MET A 75 0.91 23.31 -5.45
N LEU A 76 2.03 23.96 -5.17
CA LEU A 76 3.34 23.29 -5.13
C LEU A 76 3.42 22.30 -3.96
N ASP A 77 2.87 22.64 -2.79
CA ASP A 77 2.80 21.75 -1.64
C ASP A 77 1.92 20.51 -1.94
N ASP A 78 0.75 20.73 -2.54
CA ASP A 78 -0.14 19.62 -2.96
C ASP A 78 0.54 18.70 -3.98
N LEU A 79 1.24 19.28 -4.97
CA LEU A 79 2.00 18.52 -5.96
C LEU A 79 3.15 17.72 -5.31
N ALA A 80 3.82 18.28 -4.31
CA ALA A 80 4.89 17.59 -3.59
C ALA A 80 4.32 16.38 -2.80
N VAL A 81 3.16 16.52 -2.16
CA VAL A 81 2.47 15.43 -1.47
C VAL A 81 2.06 14.33 -2.45
N GLU A 82 1.43 14.69 -3.57
CA GLU A 82 1.00 13.72 -4.58
C GLU A 82 2.18 13.00 -5.24
N ARG A 83 3.26 13.73 -5.51
CA ARG A 83 4.51 13.13 -6.01
C ARG A 83 5.09 12.10 -5.05
N ASN A 84 5.16 12.44 -3.75
CA ASN A 84 5.65 11.50 -2.73
C ASN A 84 4.79 10.24 -2.69
N LYS A 85 3.46 10.38 -2.79
CA LYS A 85 2.54 9.24 -2.85
C LYS A 85 2.80 8.35 -4.07
N VAL A 86 2.98 8.96 -5.25
CA VAL A 86 3.32 8.23 -6.48
C VAL A 86 4.68 7.52 -6.35
N ASP A 87 5.69 8.17 -5.77
CA ASP A 87 7.00 7.58 -5.57
C ASP A 87 6.93 6.37 -4.61
N MET A 88 6.18 6.47 -3.50
CA MET A 88 5.94 5.34 -2.59
C MET A 88 5.23 4.17 -3.28
N THR A 89 4.16 4.46 -4.03
CA THR A 89 3.43 3.43 -4.79
C THR A 89 4.33 2.77 -5.84
N ASN A 90 5.22 3.52 -6.49
CA ASN A 90 6.18 2.97 -7.44
C ASN A 90 7.23 2.06 -6.77
N ILE A 91 7.65 2.38 -5.55
CA ILE A 91 8.56 1.51 -4.77
C ILE A 91 7.85 0.20 -4.45
N GLU A 92 6.65 0.25 -3.88
CA GLU A 92 5.84 -0.93 -3.57
C GLU A 92 5.59 -1.80 -4.82
N LEU A 93 5.24 -1.18 -5.95
CA LEU A 93 5.02 -1.89 -7.21
C LEU A 93 6.30 -2.59 -7.72
N ARG A 94 7.46 -1.97 -7.56
CA ARG A 94 8.75 -2.58 -7.92
C ARG A 94 9.05 -3.77 -7.02
N GLU A 95 8.88 -3.65 -5.70
CA GLU A 95 9.08 -4.75 -4.76
C GLU A 95 8.18 -5.94 -5.10
N VAL A 96 6.89 -5.71 -5.37
CA VAL A 96 5.94 -6.76 -5.79
C VAL A 96 6.37 -7.39 -7.12
N ASN A 97 6.80 -6.59 -8.09
CA ASN A 97 7.23 -7.09 -9.40
C ASN A 97 8.51 -7.93 -9.29
N GLU A 98 9.48 -7.53 -8.48
CA GLU A 98 10.70 -8.29 -8.22
C GLU A 98 10.38 -9.60 -7.50
N ALA A 99 9.53 -9.58 -6.48
CA ALA A 99 9.04 -10.77 -5.81
C ALA A 99 8.33 -11.72 -6.79
N MET A 100 7.48 -11.21 -7.67
CA MET A 100 6.79 -11.98 -8.70
C MET A 100 7.76 -12.61 -9.72
N ARG A 101 8.77 -11.85 -10.18
CA ARG A 101 9.80 -12.39 -11.09
C ARG A 101 10.62 -13.50 -10.42
N SER A 102 11.03 -13.29 -9.19
CA SER A 102 11.74 -14.30 -8.39
C SER A 102 10.89 -15.55 -8.21
N PHE A 103 9.59 -15.37 -7.93
CA PHE A 103 8.64 -16.47 -7.85
C PHE A 103 8.53 -17.27 -9.14
N ILE A 104 8.30 -16.60 -10.29
CA ILE A 104 8.20 -17.27 -11.59
C ILE A 104 9.46 -18.09 -11.87
N ALA A 105 10.64 -17.54 -11.60
CA ALA A 105 11.90 -18.23 -11.78
C ALA A 105 12.02 -19.47 -10.87
N THR A 106 11.64 -19.32 -9.58
CA THR A 106 11.66 -20.42 -8.61
C THR A 106 10.64 -21.49 -8.94
N ALA A 107 9.40 -21.09 -9.26
CA ALA A 107 8.32 -22.01 -9.66
C ALA A 107 8.70 -22.80 -10.92
N ALA A 108 9.23 -22.13 -11.93
CA ALA A 108 9.70 -22.80 -13.15
C ALA A 108 10.83 -23.81 -12.86
N HIS A 109 11.77 -23.45 -11.97
CA HIS A 109 12.82 -24.37 -11.54
C HIS A 109 12.24 -25.56 -10.78
N ASP A 110 11.32 -25.31 -9.83
CA ASP A 110 10.72 -26.33 -8.97
C ASP A 110 9.75 -27.24 -9.73
N LEU A 111 9.13 -26.79 -10.82
CA LEU A 111 8.37 -27.60 -11.77
C LEU A 111 9.31 -28.42 -12.68
N ARG A 112 10.38 -27.83 -13.18
CA ARG A 112 11.33 -28.51 -14.09
C ARG A 112 12.04 -29.67 -13.42
N SER A 113 12.39 -29.55 -12.15
CA SER A 113 13.14 -30.58 -11.42
C SER A 113 12.38 -31.92 -11.30
N PRO A 114 11.14 -31.99 -10.81
CA PRO A 114 10.36 -33.24 -10.80
C PRO A 114 10.08 -33.76 -12.20
N LEU A 115 9.78 -32.89 -13.16
CA LEU A 115 9.51 -33.25 -14.54
C LEU A 115 10.74 -33.94 -15.16
N ALA A 116 11.93 -33.35 -15.03
CA ALA A 116 13.17 -33.94 -15.52
C ALA A 116 13.47 -35.31 -14.89
N SER A 117 13.21 -35.42 -13.57
CA SER A 117 13.36 -36.69 -12.84
C SER A 117 12.39 -37.75 -13.36
N MET A 118 11.11 -37.43 -13.56
CA MET A 118 10.12 -38.37 -14.12
C MET A 118 10.50 -38.81 -15.52
N VAL A 119 10.87 -37.88 -16.39
CA VAL A 119 11.32 -38.19 -17.77
C VAL A 119 12.56 -39.08 -17.76
N GLY A 120 13.55 -38.75 -16.90
CA GLY A 120 14.78 -39.56 -16.78
C GLY A 120 14.53 -41.00 -16.33
N PHE A 121 13.79 -41.19 -15.25
CA PHE A 121 13.48 -42.53 -14.71
C PHE A 121 12.56 -43.30 -15.62
N SER A 122 11.56 -42.68 -16.25
CA SER A 122 10.69 -43.33 -17.26
C SER A 122 11.51 -43.77 -18.48
N SER A 123 12.44 -42.95 -18.95
CA SER A 123 13.33 -43.34 -20.09
C SER A 123 14.27 -44.50 -19.71
N LEU A 124 14.82 -44.49 -18.49
CA LEU A 124 15.66 -45.59 -17.98
C LEU A 124 14.86 -46.90 -17.87
N LEU A 125 13.63 -46.83 -17.34
CA LEU A 125 12.73 -47.97 -17.28
C LEU A 125 12.41 -48.52 -18.67
N SER A 126 12.04 -47.64 -19.62
CA SER A 126 11.69 -48.03 -20.99
C SER A 126 12.86 -48.69 -21.75
N LYS A 127 14.07 -48.13 -21.63
CA LYS A 127 15.25 -48.60 -22.36
C LYS A 127 15.88 -49.87 -21.79
N ASN A 128 15.80 -50.03 -20.45
CA ASN A 128 16.58 -51.07 -19.76
C ASN A 128 15.65 -52.05 -18.98
N TRP A 129 14.36 -52.12 -19.28
CA TRP A 129 13.41 -52.94 -18.53
C TRP A 129 13.87 -54.36 -18.31
N ALA A 130 14.37 -55.02 -19.36
CA ALA A 130 14.81 -56.42 -19.27
C ALA A 130 16.07 -56.65 -18.43
N THR A 131 16.94 -55.63 -18.32
CA THR A 131 18.23 -55.73 -17.62
C THR A 131 18.20 -55.22 -16.19
N LEU A 132 17.14 -54.46 -15.79
CA LEU A 132 16.99 -53.97 -14.45
C LEU A 132 16.47 -55.04 -13.49
N SER A 133 17.00 -55.13 -12.30
CA SER A 133 16.42 -55.93 -11.21
C SER A 133 15.03 -55.42 -10.85
N GLU A 134 14.19 -56.30 -10.29
CA GLU A 134 12.83 -55.97 -9.84
C GLU A 134 12.86 -54.84 -8.82
N GLU A 135 13.80 -54.89 -7.89
CA GLU A 135 14.00 -53.83 -6.86
C GLU A 135 14.28 -52.47 -7.52
N LYS A 136 15.16 -52.38 -8.51
CA LYS A 136 15.43 -51.15 -9.24
C LYS A 136 14.23 -50.65 -10.05
N ARG A 137 13.45 -51.56 -10.66
CA ARG A 137 12.22 -51.18 -11.33
C ARG A 137 11.23 -50.55 -10.36
N LEU A 138 11.01 -51.19 -9.19
CA LEU A 138 10.14 -50.69 -8.16
C LEU A 138 10.63 -49.32 -7.63
N GLN A 139 11.92 -49.18 -7.37
CA GLN A 139 12.52 -47.91 -6.92
C GLN A 139 12.30 -46.79 -7.94
N PHE A 140 12.45 -47.04 -9.24
CA PHE A 140 12.25 -46.03 -10.27
C PHE A 140 10.78 -45.67 -10.42
N VAL A 141 9.85 -46.65 -10.42
CA VAL A 141 8.40 -46.40 -10.42
C VAL A 141 7.97 -45.56 -9.23
N THR A 142 8.40 -45.95 -8.03
CA THR A 142 8.08 -45.19 -6.81
C THR A 142 8.66 -43.77 -6.84
N THR A 143 9.82 -43.57 -7.49
CA THR A 143 10.40 -42.23 -7.68
C THR A 143 9.57 -41.42 -8.64
N VAL A 144 9.13 -41.99 -9.77
CA VAL A 144 8.24 -41.31 -10.74
C VAL A 144 6.92 -40.90 -10.07
N ASP A 145 6.30 -41.84 -9.35
CA ASP A 145 5.05 -41.58 -8.61
C ASP A 145 5.20 -40.43 -7.63
N ARG A 146 6.22 -40.46 -6.76
CA ARG A 146 6.50 -39.39 -5.80
C ARG A 146 6.74 -38.04 -6.46
N GLN A 147 7.45 -37.98 -7.61
CA GLN A 147 7.66 -36.72 -8.33
C GLN A 147 6.38 -36.22 -9.01
N SER A 148 5.51 -37.12 -9.47
CA SER A 148 4.20 -36.77 -10.02
C SER A 148 3.29 -36.14 -8.98
N HIS A 149 3.20 -36.73 -7.79
CA HIS A 149 2.47 -36.12 -6.67
C HIS A 149 3.01 -34.73 -6.31
N LYS A 150 4.33 -34.60 -6.22
CA LYS A 150 4.96 -33.29 -5.96
C LYS A 150 4.59 -32.23 -6.99
N LEU A 151 4.59 -32.60 -8.29
CA LEU A 151 4.18 -31.71 -9.37
C LEU A 151 2.72 -31.29 -9.26
N THR A 152 1.84 -32.24 -8.97
CA THR A 152 0.40 -31.99 -8.75
C THR A 152 0.17 -30.99 -7.59
N TYR A 153 0.89 -31.13 -6.47
CA TYR A 153 0.82 -30.17 -5.36
C TYR A 153 1.22 -28.77 -5.80
N LEU A 154 2.33 -28.64 -6.53
CA LEU A 154 2.81 -27.33 -7.00
C LEU A 154 1.81 -26.65 -7.96
N VAL A 155 1.22 -27.40 -8.88
CA VAL A 155 0.19 -26.88 -9.80
C VAL A 155 -1.05 -26.44 -9.03
N ASN A 156 -1.52 -27.25 -8.08
CA ASN A 156 -2.67 -26.92 -7.26
C ASN A 156 -2.42 -25.67 -6.39
N ASP A 157 -1.19 -25.47 -5.89
CA ASP A 157 -0.81 -24.27 -5.15
C ASP A 157 -0.93 -23.02 -6.04
N LEU A 158 -0.47 -23.08 -7.27
CA LEU A 158 -0.58 -22.01 -8.25
C LEU A 158 -2.03 -21.67 -8.59
N LEU A 159 -2.84 -22.70 -8.87
CA LEU A 159 -4.27 -22.53 -9.20
C LEU A 159 -5.05 -21.92 -8.02
N THR A 160 -4.78 -22.37 -6.79
CA THR A 160 -5.43 -21.81 -5.60
C THR A 160 -5.03 -20.36 -5.36
N LEU A 161 -3.74 -20.04 -5.50
CA LEU A 161 -3.30 -18.65 -5.39
C LEU A 161 -3.99 -17.77 -6.44
N SER A 162 -4.05 -18.24 -7.69
CA SER A 162 -4.75 -17.53 -8.78
C SER A 162 -6.24 -17.32 -8.47
N SER A 163 -6.90 -18.31 -7.88
CA SER A 163 -8.32 -18.20 -7.48
C SER A 163 -8.54 -17.23 -6.34
N ILE A 164 -7.63 -17.20 -5.35
CA ILE A 164 -7.64 -16.23 -4.26
C ILE A 164 -7.47 -14.80 -4.80
N GLU A 165 -6.49 -14.60 -5.70
CA GLU A 165 -6.19 -13.29 -6.30
C GLU A 165 -7.32 -12.78 -7.20
N GLY A 166 -7.93 -13.68 -7.95
CA GLY A 166 -9.07 -13.36 -8.81
C GLY A 166 -10.38 -13.13 -8.04
N GLY A 167 -10.42 -13.36 -6.72
CA GLY A 167 -11.64 -13.28 -5.91
C GLY A 167 -12.70 -14.31 -6.32
N VAL A 168 -12.29 -15.38 -7.01
CA VAL A 168 -13.18 -16.44 -7.53
C VAL A 168 -13.08 -17.75 -6.74
N LEU A 169 -12.41 -17.72 -5.60
CA LEU A 169 -12.30 -18.89 -4.74
C LEU A 169 -13.69 -19.28 -4.24
N SER A 170 -14.18 -20.46 -4.65
CA SER A 170 -15.43 -21.02 -4.16
C SER A 170 -15.19 -21.73 -2.84
N THR A 171 -16.05 -21.50 -1.87
CA THR A 171 -16.04 -22.18 -0.57
C THR A 171 -17.36 -22.92 -0.36
N GLN A 172 -17.28 -24.15 0.13
CA GLN A 172 -18.44 -24.98 0.53
C GLN A 172 -18.25 -25.38 2.00
N PRO A 173 -18.44 -24.44 2.93
CA PRO A 173 -18.22 -24.73 4.34
C PRO A 173 -19.30 -25.62 4.91
N GLU A 174 -18.89 -26.52 5.78
CA GLU A 174 -19.76 -27.43 6.55
C GLU A 174 -19.23 -27.59 7.97
N LEU A 175 -20.04 -28.15 8.86
CA LEU A 175 -19.63 -28.49 10.23
C LEU A 175 -18.77 -29.75 10.22
N ILE A 176 -17.53 -29.64 10.67
CA ILE A 176 -16.55 -30.72 10.70
C ILE A 176 -16.13 -31.00 12.13
N VAL A 177 -16.06 -32.27 12.50
CA VAL A 177 -15.40 -32.72 13.74
C VAL A 177 -13.90 -32.59 13.55
N LEU A 178 -13.29 -31.65 14.27
CA LEU A 178 -11.89 -31.21 14.02
C LEU A 178 -10.88 -32.32 14.32
N SER A 179 -11.12 -33.14 15.37
CA SER A 179 -10.21 -34.24 15.71
C SER A 179 -10.11 -35.29 14.60
N GLU A 180 -11.23 -35.59 13.93
CA GLU A 180 -11.27 -36.51 12.79
C GLU A 180 -10.54 -35.89 11.56
N ALA A 181 -10.82 -34.64 11.26
CA ALA A 181 -10.19 -33.95 10.15
C ALA A 181 -8.66 -33.88 10.33
N ILE A 182 -8.16 -33.56 11.53
CA ILE A 182 -6.72 -33.55 11.82
C ILE A 182 -6.12 -34.95 11.61
N SER A 183 -6.81 -35.99 12.13
CA SER A 183 -6.34 -37.38 11.99
C SER A 183 -6.27 -37.80 10.53
N GLN A 184 -7.28 -37.47 9.71
CA GLN A 184 -7.28 -37.73 8.28
C GLN A 184 -6.15 -37.00 7.57
N CYS A 185 -5.86 -35.72 7.91
CA CYS A 185 -4.75 -34.97 7.35
C CYS A 185 -3.39 -35.61 7.67
N LEU A 186 -3.19 -36.09 8.90
CA LEU A 186 -1.96 -36.78 9.30
C LEU A 186 -1.75 -38.08 8.49
N VAL A 187 -2.78 -38.90 8.34
CA VAL A 187 -2.74 -40.14 7.54
C VAL A 187 -2.50 -39.82 6.05
N ALA A 188 -3.26 -38.88 5.50
CA ALA A 188 -3.15 -38.49 4.08
C ALA A 188 -1.81 -37.85 3.72
N SER A 189 -1.12 -37.24 4.69
CA SER A 189 0.17 -36.59 4.46
C SER A 189 1.25 -37.57 3.98
N GLY A 190 1.13 -38.87 4.31
CA GLY A 190 2.11 -39.91 3.97
C GLY A 190 3.50 -39.65 4.52
N ARG A 191 3.63 -38.74 5.52
CA ARG A 191 4.91 -38.37 6.15
C ARG A 191 5.13 -39.15 7.43
N ASP A 192 6.38 -39.16 7.86
CA ASP A 192 6.67 -39.64 9.22
C ASP A 192 6.14 -38.61 10.22
N THR A 193 5.07 -38.98 10.91
CA THR A 193 4.39 -38.17 11.92
C THR A 193 4.63 -38.70 13.33
N ALA A 194 5.58 -39.61 13.53
CA ALA A 194 5.89 -40.23 14.84
C ALA A 194 6.24 -39.18 15.93
N GLY A 195 6.76 -38.02 15.52
CA GLY A 195 7.04 -36.89 16.41
C GLY A 195 5.94 -35.84 16.53
N VAL A 196 4.74 -36.10 16.01
CA VAL A 196 3.60 -35.17 16.03
C VAL A 196 2.61 -35.62 17.09
N SER A 197 2.27 -34.75 18.01
CA SER A 197 1.21 -34.97 19.00
C SER A 197 -0.01 -34.09 18.72
N VAL A 198 -1.22 -34.61 18.97
CA VAL A 198 -2.47 -33.89 18.77
C VAL A 198 -3.20 -33.77 20.10
N SER A 199 -3.58 -32.53 20.43
CA SER A 199 -4.44 -32.19 21.58
C SER A 199 -5.68 -31.45 21.08
N CYS A 200 -6.76 -32.20 20.90
CA CYS A 200 -8.04 -31.68 20.40
C CYS A 200 -9.18 -32.40 21.13
N SER A 201 -10.18 -31.62 21.58
CA SER A 201 -11.39 -32.21 22.13
C SER A 201 -12.14 -33.02 21.05
N PRO A 202 -12.63 -34.23 21.35
CA PRO A 202 -13.38 -35.05 20.38
C PRO A 202 -14.63 -34.36 19.83
N ASP A 203 -15.26 -33.50 20.64
CA ASP A 203 -16.53 -32.84 20.31
C ASP A 203 -16.34 -31.46 19.69
N LEU A 204 -15.08 -31.03 19.44
CA LEU A 204 -14.81 -29.73 18.88
C LEU A 204 -15.14 -29.71 17.40
N VAL A 205 -16.12 -28.87 17.03
CA VAL A 205 -16.56 -28.68 15.65
C VAL A 205 -16.15 -27.32 15.13
N VAL A 206 -15.93 -27.23 13.81
CA VAL A 206 -15.53 -26.02 13.10
C VAL A 206 -16.34 -25.87 11.81
N TRP A 207 -16.73 -24.64 11.46
CA TRP A 207 -17.44 -24.30 10.23
C TRP A 207 -16.45 -23.90 9.16
N VAL A 208 -16.13 -24.78 8.21
CA VAL A 208 -15.09 -24.58 7.21
C VAL A 208 -15.28 -25.51 6.02
N ASP A 209 -14.77 -25.14 4.85
CA ASP A 209 -14.63 -26.06 3.71
C ASP A 209 -13.61 -27.17 4.07
N PRO A 210 -13.98 -28.47 3.99
CA PRO A 210 -13.10 -29.58 4.37
C PRO A 210 -11.77 -29.59 3.58
N SER A 211 -11.85 -29.30 2.28
CA SER A 211 -10.67 -29.29 1.41
C SER A 211 -9.70 -28.13 1.77
N HIS A 212 -10.27 -26.99 2.15
CA HIS A 212 -9.50 -25.84 2.61
C HIS A 212 -8.85 -26.12 3.96
N LEU A 213 -9.59 -26.70 4.91
CA LEU A 213 -9.06 -27.07 6.22
C LEU A 213 -7.88 -28.05 6.09
N GLY A 214 -8.07 -29.13 5.33
CA GLY A 214 -7.01 -30.11 5.08
C GLY A 214 -5.76 -29.47 4.52
N ARG A 215 -5.92 -28.54 3.58
CA ARG A 215 -4.82 -27.84 2.95
C ARG A 215 -4.10 -26.86 3.89
N MET A 216 -4.84 -26.14 4.73
CA MET A 216 -4.27 -25.23 5.73
C MET A 216 -3.44 -26.00 6.76
N ILE A 217 -3.98 -27.11 7.29
CA ILE A 217 -3.29 -27.97 8.25
C ILE A 217 -2.04 -28.61 7.63
N ASP A 218 -2.14 -29.15 6.39
CA ASP A 218 -0.98 -29.76 5.70
C ASP A 218 0.13 -28.75 5.46
N ASN A 219 -0.19 -27.52 5.07
CA ASN A 219 0.81 -26.46 4.91
C ASN A 219 1.53 -26.12 6.22
N TYR A 220 0.81 -26.00 7.33
CA TYR A 220 1.43 -25.72 8.63
C TYR A 220 2.27 -26.90 9.13
N LEU A 221 1.74 -28.12 9.00
CA LEU A 221 2.47 -29.34 9.34
C LEU A 221 3.74 -29.49 8.50
N GLN A 222 3.65 -29.24 7.21
CA GLN A 222 4.79 -29.27 6.29
C GLN A 222 5.87 -28.25 6.69
N ASN A 223 5.48 -27.06 7.09
CA ASN A 223 6.41 -26.04 7.58
C ASN A 223 7.07 -26.48 8.89
N ALA A 224 6.30 -26.99 9.84
CA ALA A 224 6.82 -27.46 11.12
C ALA A 224 7.81 -28.64 10.96
N LEU A 225 7.51 -29.61 10.11
CA LEU A 225 8.39 -30.75 9.83
C LEU A 225 9.63 -30.36 9.01
N LYS A 226 9.54 -29.33 8.19
CA LYS A 226 10.62 -28.92 7.30
C LYS A 226 11.57 -27.90 7.92
N TYR A 227 11.02 -26.92 8.63
CA TYR A 227 11.77 -25.79 9.18
C TYR A 227 11.89 -25.85 10.69
N GLY A 228 10.93 -26.46 11.36
CA GLY A 228 10.92 -26.69 12.79
C GLY A 228 11.78 -27.90 13.21
N GLU A 229 11.69 -28.21 14.50
CA GLU A 229 12.29 -29.37 15.16
C GLU A 229 11.25 -30.03 16.05
N PRO A 230 11.31 -31.37 16.25
CA PRO A 230 10.40 -32.06 17.15
C PRO A 230 10.62 -31.66 18.63
N PRO A 231 9.58 -31.81 19.48
CA PRO A 231 8.25 -32.31 19.14
C PRO A 231 7.39 -31.27 18.42
N VAL A 232 6.61 -31.70 17.42
CA VAL A 232 5.59 -30.88 16.78
C VAL A 232 4.26 -31.15 17.47
N ARG A 233 3.52 -30.09 17.83
CA ARG A 233 2.20 -30.23 18.47
C ARG A 233 1.14 -29.54 17.64
N ILE A 234 0.01 -30.22 17.49
CA ILE A 234 -1.23 -29.65 16.95
C ILE A 234 -2.19 -29.53 18.14
N GLU A 235 -2.50 -28.31 18.50
CA GLU A 235 -3.41 -28.01 19.62
C GLU A 235 -4.66 -27.33 19.07
N ALA A 236 -5.85 -27.72 19.53
CA ALA A 236 -7.09 -27.10 19.13
C ALA A 236 -7.97 -26.82 20.34
N SER A 237 -8.48 -25.58 20.41
CA SER A 237 -9.34 -25.12 21.50
C SER A 237 -10.44 -24.21 20.97
N GLN A 238 -11.54 -24.14 21.72
CA GLN A 238 -12.59 -23.17 21.47
C GLN A 238 -12.22 -21.84 22.12
N LEU A 239 -12.38 -20.76 21.36
CA LEU A 239 -12.20 -19.40 21.82
C LEU A 239 -13.48 -18.62 21.48
N GLU A 240 -14.41 -18.51 22.45
CA GLU A 240 -15.74 -17.94 22.24
C GLU A 240 -16.50 -18.64 21.10
N ASP A 241 -16.85 -17.88 20.04
CA ASP A 241 -17.53 -18.39 18.85
C ASP A 241 -16.57 -18.83 17.73
N MET A 242 -15.26 -18.85 18.02
CA MET A 242 -14.21 -19.28 17.11
C MET A 242 -13.53 -20.55 17.61
N VAL A 243 -12.83 -21.19 16.71
CA VAL A 243 -11.94 -22.33 16.99
C VAL A 243 -10.53 -21.93 16.63
N GLU A 244 -9.64 -22.02 17.59
CA GLU A 244 -8.20 -21.81 17.38
C GLU A 244 -7.52 -23.18 17.16
N ILE A 245 -6.75 -23.28 16.07
CA ILE A 245 -5.90 -24.42 15.76
C ILE A 245 -4.46 -23.91 15.73
N ARG A 246 -3.59 -24.50 16.55
CA ARG A 246 -2.19 -24.11 16.70
C ARG A 246 -1.29 -25.27 16.27
N VAL A 247 -0.32 -24.97 15.41
CA VAL A 247 0.77 -25.90 15.06
C VAL A 247 2.05 -25.33 15.62
N VAL A 248 2.62 -26.02 16.60
CA VAL A 248 3.76 -25.57 17.39
C VAL A 248 4.97 -26.43 17.08
N ASP A 249 6.09 -25.82 16.75
CA ASP A 249 7.41 -26.43 16.58
C ASP A 249 8.45 -25.84 17.54
N HIS A 250 9.61 -26.50 17.65
CA HIS A 250 10.73 -26.12 18.52
C HIS A 250 12.01 -25.81 17.71
N GLY A 251 11.87 -25.48 16.44
CA GLY A 251 12.97 -25.11 15.57
C GLY A 251 13.60 -23.76 15.88
N PRO A 252 14.39 -23.20 14.96
CA PRO A 252 15.06 -21.91 15.14
C PRO A 252 14.10 -20.71 15.15
N GLY A 253 12.80 -20.92 14.88
CA GLY A 253 11.82 -19.85 14.80
C GLY A 253 11.92 -19.02 13.53
N VAL A 254 11.18 -17.91 13.52
CA VAL A 254 11.13 -16.93 12.42
C VAL A 254 11.79 -15.63 12.90
N PRO A 255 12.71 -15.03 12.12
CA PRO A 255 13.30 -13.74 12.47
C PRO A 255 12.24 -12.66 12.64
N HIS A 256 12.39 -11.81 13.64
CA HIS A 256 11.44 -10.76 13.97
C HIS A 256 11.15 -9.82 12.78
N GLU A 257 12.20 -9.46 12.02
CA GLU A 257 12.09 -8.59 10.83
C GLU A 257 11.26 -9.23 9.69
N PHE A 258 11.20 -10.57 9.67
CA PHE A 258 10.47 -11.31 8.66
C PHE A 258 9.04 -11.66 9.09
N ALA A 259 8.73 -11.61 10.39
CA ALA A 259 7.41 -12.01 10.93
C ALA A 259 6.25 -11.25 10.29
N THR A 260 6.40 -9.97 10.03
CA THR A 260 5.35 -9.12 9.39
C THR A 260 5.12 -9.47 7.91
N LYS A 261 6.14 -10.03 7.24
CA LYS A 261 6.07 -10.42 5.82
C LYS A 261 5.77 -11.91 5.63
N LEU A 262 5.63 -12.68 6.72
CA LEU A 262 5.56 -14.14 6.71
C LEU A 262 4.42 -14.71 5.86
N PHE A 263 3.25 -14.09 5.91
CA PHE A 263 2.07 -14.46 5.11
C PHE A 263 2.00 -13.71 3.76
N GLY A 264 3.03 -12.95 3.45
CA GLY A 264 3.15 -12.29 2.15
C GLY A 264 3.34 -13.30 1.02
N LYS A 265 2.89 -12.92 -0.17
CA LYS A 265 3.09 -13.71 -1.38
C LYS A 265 4.58 -13.80 -1.67
N PHE A 266 5.07 -15.02 -1.98
CA PHE A 266 6.45 -15.28 -2.35
C PHE A 266 7.47 -14.98 -1.24
N ALA A 267 6.99 -14.74 -0.01
CA ALA A 267 7.85 -14.41 1.12
C ALA A 267 8.73 -15.61 1.48
N ARG A 268 10.04 -15.38 1.56
CA ARG A 268 11.05 -16.35 2.01
C ARG A 268 12.05 -15.63 2.90
N ALA A 269 12.29 -16.20 4.08
CA ALA A 269 13.37 -15.72 4.94
C ALA A 269 14.72 -16.08 4.30
N ASP A 270 15.55 -15.08 4.03
CA ASP A 270 16.89 -15.28 3.49
C ASP A 270 17.89 -15.56 4.63
N ILE A 271 17.73 -16.74 5.25
CA ILE A 271 18.60 -17.18 6.34
C ILE A 271 19.48 -18.33 5.84
N PRO A 272 20.74 -18.43 6.25
CA PRO A 272 21.64 -19.50 5.84
C PRO A 272 21.07 -20.91 6.06
N SER A 273 20.32 -21.13 7.14
CA SER A 273 19.65 -22.40 7.47
C SER A 273 18.49 -22.75 6.54
N THR A 274 17.84 -21.75 5.91
CA THR A 274 16.68 -21.96 5.01
C THR A 274 17.08 -21.95 3.53
N ARG A 275 18.22 -21.39 3.16
CA ARG A 275 18.72 -21.35 1.75
C ARG A 275 18.78 -22.73 1.10
N ARG A 276 19.09 -23.78 1.87
CA ARG A 276 19.15 -25.18 1.38
C ARG A 276 17.79 -25.87 1.32
N LYS A 277 16.77 -25.33 2.04
CA LYS A 277 15.44 -25.94 2.12
C LYS A 277 14.55 -25.35 1.01
N LYS A 278 14.42 -26.08 -0.11
CA LYS A 278 13.61 -25.67 -1.28
C LYS A 278 12.16 -25.48 -0.93
N GLY A 279 11.54 -24.39 -1.40
CA GLY A 279 10.11 -24.12 -1.22
C GLY A 279 9.67 -22.89 -2.03
N THR A 280 8.43 -22.89 -2.49
CA THR A 280 7.84 -21.85 -3.35
C THR A 280 7.55 -20.54 -2.63
N GLY A 281 7.44 -20.56 -1.29
CA GLY A 281 6.98 -19.41 -0.51
C GLY A 281 5.48 -19.10 -0.66
N LEU A 282 4.69 -20.06 -1.20
CA LEU A 282 3.25 -19.91 -1.41
C LEU A 282 2.41 -20.44 -0.26
N GLY A 283 2.91 -21.43 0.48
CA GLY A 283 2.10 -22.18 1.45
C GLY A 283 1.39 -21.27 2.47
N LEU A 284 2.11 -20.33 3.09
CA LEU A 284 1.54 -19.45 4.11
C LEU A 284 0.58 -18.39 3.52
N SER A 285 0.84 -17.88 2.33
CA SER A 285 -0.08 -16.97 1.65
C SER A 285 -1.37 -17.67 1.22
N ILE A 286 -1.28 -18.95 0.83
CA ILE A 286 -2.45 -19.79 0.55
C ILE A 286 -3.24 -20.02 1.84
N VAL A 287 -2.57 -20.37 2.95
CA VAL A 287 -3.25 -20.56 4.25
C VAL A 287 -4.01 -19.30 4.64
N ARG A 288 -3.39 -18.13 4.52
CA ARG A 288 -4.05 -16.85 4.81
C ARG A 288 -5.29 -16.64 3.95
N GLY A 289 -5.17 -16.80 2.63
CA GLY A 289 -6.30 -16.60 1.71
C GLY A 289 -7.43 -17.60 1.94
N LEU A 290 -7.10 -18.88 2.23
CA LEU A 290 -8.11 -19.90 2.55
C LEU A 290 -8.80 -19.62 3.89
N ALA A 291 -8.07 -19.19 4.92
CA ALA A 291 -8.64 -18.81 6.20
C ALA A 291 -9.60 -17.61 6.06
N GLU A 292 -9.18 -16.56 5.37
CA GLU A 292 -9.99 -15.35 5.09
C GLU A 292 -11.27 -15.71 4.29
N ALA A 293 -11.16 -16.58 3.28
CA ALA A 293 -12.31 -17.03 2.48
C ALA A 293 -13.33 -17.84 3.31
N ASN A 294 -12.88 -18.50 4.37
CA ASN A 294 -13.76 -19.22 5.32
C ASN A 294 -14.19 -18.35 6.52
N GLY A 295 -14.00 -17.04 6.47
CA GLY A 295 -14.38 -16.12 7.55
C GLY A 295 -13.47 -16.17 8.77
N GLY A 296 -12.26 -16.71 8.61
CA GLY A 296 -11.27 -16.86 9.66
C GLY A 296 -10.03 -15.99 9.46
N ARG A 297 -8.96 -16.33 10.20
CA ARG A 297 -7.67 -15.62 10.15
C ARG A 297 -6.51 -16.59 10.38
N ALA A 298 -5.38 -16.33 9.71
CA ALA A 298 -4.12 -17.02 9.94
C ALA A 298 -3.11 -16.07 10.59
N THR A 299 -2.48 -16.50 11.68
CA THR A 299 -1.53 -15.69 12.45
C THR A 299 -0.29 -16.49 12.85
N PHE A 300 0.70 -15.81 13.37
CA PHE A 300 1.97 -16.38 13.83
C PHE A 300 2.39 -15.75 15.14
N GLN A 301 2.96 -16.56 16.03
CA GLN A 301 3.66 -16.11 17.23
C GLN A 301 4.95 -16.89 17.40
N PRO A 302 6.02 -16.28 17.95
CA PRO A 302 7.20 -17.04 18.39
C PRO A 302 6.82 -18.03 19.49
N ASN A 303 7.36 -19.24 19.43
CA ASN A 303 7.28 -20.20 20.54
C ASN A 303 8.46 -19.95 21.49
N VAL A 304 8.20 -19.94 22.81
CA VAL A 304 9.22 -19.66 23.85
C VAL A 304 9.66 -20.99 24.48
N PRO A 305 10.98 -21.24 24.66
CA PRO A 305 12.11 -20.33 24.46
C PRO A 305 12.56 -20.21 22.99
N HIS A 306 12.23 -21.12 22.11
CA HIS A 306 12.53 -21.12 20.67
C HIS A 306 11.49 -21.94 19.90
N GLY A 307 11.30 -21.62 18.62
CA GLY A 307 10.35 -22.28 17.73
C GLY A 307 9.33 -21.35 17.14
N SER A 308 8.32 -21.95 16.50
CA SER A 308 7.22 -21.26 15.84
C SER A 308 5.86 -21.78 16.31
N CYS A 309 4.90 -20.89 16.41
CA CYS A 309 3.50 -21.21 16.61
C CYS A 309 2.69 -20.58 15.49
N PHE A 310 2.20 -21.40 14.57
CA PHE A 310 1.28 -21.00 13.52
C PHE A 310 -0.14 -21.24 13.96
N MET A 311 -1.01 -20.25 13.82
CA MET A 311 -2.37 -20.30 14.33
C MET A 311 -3.40 -20.06 13.23
N LEU A 312 -4.47 -20.83 13.25
CA LEU A 312 -5.68 -20.61 12.48
C LEU A 312 -6.81 -20.29 13.45
N LEU A 313 -7.51 -19.23 13.19
CA LEU A 313 -8.75 -18.88 13.88
C LEU A 313 -9.90 -19.02 12.89
N LEU A 314 -10.80 -19.96 13.10
CA LEU A 314 -11.89 -20.31 12.18
C LEU A 314 -13.24 -20.22 12.88
N PRO A 315 -14.34 -19.91 12.17
CA PRO A 315 -15.68 -19.87 12.75
C PRO A 315 -16.09 -21.23 13.32
N LYS A 316 -16.74 -21.23 14.50
CA LYS A 316 -17.39 -22.41 15.03
C LYS A 316 -18.72 -22.67 14.35
N ASN A 317 -19.44 -21.60 13.99
CA ASN A 317 -20.78 -21.63 13.44
C ASN A 317 -20.91 -20.75 12.19
N PRO A 318 -21.93 -20.98 11.33
CA PRO A 318 -22.21 -20.11 10.21
C PRO A 318 -22.40 -18.65 10.63
N GLY A 319 -21.80 -17.71 9.90
CA GLY A 319 -21.98 -16.27 10.13
C GLY A 319 -21.07 -15.65 11.19
N THR A 320 -20.31 -16.42 11.93
CA THR A 320 -19.32 -15.92 12.87
C THR A 320 -18.11 -15.34 12.12
N ARG A 321 -17.59 -14.21 12.60
CA ARG A 321 -16.35 -13.58 12.08
C ARG A 321 -15.43 -13.25 13.24
N PRO A 322 -14.10 -13.27 13.04
CA PRO A 322 -13.16 -12.83 14.04
C PRO A 322 -13.44 -11.38 14.42
N THR A 323 -13.47 -11.09 15.72
CA THR A 323 -13.52 -9.71 16.20
C THR A 323 -12.20 -9.04 15.82
N GLU A 324 -12.23 -7.84 15.21
CA GLU A 324 -11.03 -7.05 14.98
C GLU A 324 -10.51 -6.59 16.36
N GLU A 325 -9.46 -7.23 16.85
CA GLU A 325 -8.67 -6.63 17.94
C GLU A 325 -8.01 -5.36 17.39
N ARG A 326 -8.33 -4.24 18.09
CA ARG A 326 -7.74 -2.93 17.85
C ARG A 326 -6.24 -2.89 18.18
#